data_980dfb93c541386c4a57c3e79a3c6006
#
_entry.id   980dfb93c541386c4a57c3e79a3c6006
#
_cell.length_a   1.000
_cell.length_b   1.000
_cell.length_c   1.000
_cell.angle_alpha   90.00
_cell.angle_beta   90.00
_cell.angle_gamma   90.00
#
_symmetry.space_group_name_H-M   'P 1'
#
loop_
_entity.id
_entity.type
_entity.pdbx_description
1 polymer ?
#
loop_
_entity_poly.entity_id
_entity_poly.type
_entity_poly.pdbx_seq_one_letter_code
_entity_poly.pdbx_strand_id
1 'polypeptide(L)'
;ISNSIPRSKGMGSSSADVTGTIAATGLALGQQLSPDLIGKLALLVEPSDGVMFPGIALFDHREGSIIEEIGPSPPMEIVAVDFGGTVDTLEFNKIDHNDAWHSIESVTQQALDLVRQGILEGTPTLVGQGASISAQAGQRILEKPQLPRVLDFVESVGAVGVCVAHSGTIIGVLLD
;
A
#
# COMPACT_ATOMS: atom_id res chain seq x y z
N ILE A 1 -1.71 -20.32 -12.21
CA ILE A 1 -2.03 -18.96 -11.75
C ILE A 1 -1.81 -18.03 -12.94
N SER A 2 -2.78 -17.18 -13.23
CA SER A 2 -2.67 -16.11 -14.20
C SER A 2 -2.78 -14.77 -13.46
N ASN A 3 -1.76 -13.93 -13.53
CA ASN A 3 -1.71 -12.64 -12.87
C ASN A 3 -1.40 -11.56 -13.92
N SER A 4 -2.28 -10.56 -14.03
CA SER A 4 -2.11 -9.40 -14.91
C SER A 4 -1.54 -8.16 -14.21
N ILE A 5 -1.27 -8.24 -12.90
CA ILE A 5 -0.72 -7.12 -12.12
C ILE A 5 0.75 -6.90 -12.56
N PRO A 6 1.15 -5.67 -12.92
CA PRO A 6 2.53 -5.38 -13.31
C PRO A 6 3.53 -5.75 -12.21
N ARG A 7 4.58 -6.48 -12.57
CA ARG A 7 5.63 -6.93 -11.64
C ARG A 7 6.66 -5.84 -11.36
N SER A 8 7.25 -5.85 -10.17
CA SER A 8 8.32 -4.94 -9.73
C SER A 8 7.95 -3.45 -9.80
N LYS A 9 6.64 -3.14 -9.70
CA LYS A 9 6.10 -1.77 -9.72
C LYS A 9 5.56 -1.31 -8.37
N GLY A 10 5.48 -2.22 -7.39
CA GLY A 10 4.89 -1.95 -6.08
C GLY A 10 3.36 -2.00 -6.06
N MET A 11 2.79 -2.86 -6.91
CA MET A 11 1.34 -3.09 -6.97
C MET A 11 0.91 -4.39 -6.28
N GLY A 12 1.74 -4.97 -5.42
CA GLY A 12 1.41 -6.17 -4.66
C GLY A 12 1.28 -7.45 -5.52
N SER A 13 1.92 -7.53 -6.71
CA SER A 13 1.78 -8.67 -7.61
C SER A 13 2.27 -9.99 -7.00
N SER A 14 3.39 -9.98 -6.25
CA SER A 14 3.90 -11.16 -5.55
C SER A 14 2.96 -11.56 -4.41
N SER A 15 2.55 -10.60 -3.60
CA SER A 15 1.59 -10.84 -2.51
C SER A 15 0.27 -11.41 -3.03
N ALA A 16 -0.22 -10.94 -4.18
CA ALA A 16 -1.43 -11.48 -4.82
C ALA A 16 -1.23 -12.94 -5.29
N ASP A 17 -0.07 -13.28 -5.84
CA ASP A 17 0.24 -14.67 -6.26
C ASP A 17 0.29 -15.60 -5.05
N VAL A 18 0.97 -15.20 -3.96
CA VAL A 18 1.11 -15.98 -2.73
C VAL A 18 -0.24 -16.16 -2.04
N THR A 19 -0.93 -15.06 -1.74
CA THR A 19 -2.22 -15.10 -1.03
C THR A 19 -3.32 -15.80 -1.81
N GLY A 20 -3.37 -15.57 -3.13
CA GLY A 20 -4.30 -16.26 -4.03
C GLY A 20 -4.05 -17.76 -4.09
N THR A 21 -2.77 -18.19 -4.08
CA THR A 21 -2.42 -19.63 -4.05
C THR A 21 -2.85 -20.26 -2.73
N ILE A 22 -2.61 -19.59 -1.58
CA ILE A 22 -3.01 -20.07 -0.26
C ILE A 22 -4.55 -20.22 -0.19
N ALA A 23 -5.28 -19.19 -0.62
CA ALA A 23 -6.74 -19.21 -0.63
C ALA A 23 -7.30 -20.35 -1.52
N ALA A 24 -6.77 -20.48 -2.74
CA ALA A 24 -7.18 -21.54 -3.66
C ALA A 24 -6.87 -22.94 -3.13
N THR A 25 -5.73 -23.13 -2.45
CA THR A 25 -5.37 -24.39 -1.80
C THR A 25 -6.34 -24.71 -0.67
N GLY A 26 -6.68 -23.73 0.17
CA GLY A 26 -7.69 -23.90 1.21
C GLY A 26 -9.01 -24.37 0.64
N LEU A 27 -9.52 -23.71 -0.40
CA LEU A 27 -10.76 -24.10 -1.07
C LEU A 27 -10.70 -25.52 -1.67
N ALA A 28 -9.57 -25.90 -2.27
CA ALA A 28 -9.36 -27.25 -2.82
C ALA A 28 -9.40 -28.34 -1.73
N LEU A 29 -9.03 -27.98 -0.49
CA LEU A 29 -9.12 -28.85 0.69
C LEU A 29 -10.47 -28.74 1.41
N GLY A 30 -11.45 -28.03 0.85
CA GLY A 30 -12.79 -27.84 1.43
C GLY A 30 -12.80 -26.86 2.61
N GLN A 31 -11.81 -25.97 2.72
CA GLN A 31 -11.71 -24.98 3.79
C GLN A 31 -11.70 -23.57 3.21
N GLN A 32 -12.55 -22.71 3.73
CA GLN A 32 -12.49 -21.26 3.47
C GLN A 32 -11.65 -20.61 4.56
N LEU A 33 -10.45 -20.14 4.18
CA LEU A 33 -9.53 -19.49 5.09
C LEU A 33 -9.93 -18.03 5.31
N SER A 34 -9.76 -17.53 6.53
CA SER A 34 -9.94 -16.09 6.83
C SER A 34 -8.79 -15.26 6.25
N PRO A 35 -9.01 -13.95 5.97
CA PRO A 35 -7.95 -13.04 5.53
C PRO A 35 -6.75 -13.05 6.48
N ASP A 36 -6.96 -13.02 7.80
CA ASP A 36 -5.91 -13.07 8.81
C ASP A 36 -5.04 -14.34 8.68
N LEU A 37 -5.68 -15.49 8.50
CA LEU A 37 -4.95 -16.75 8.36
C LEU A 37 -4.16 -16.77 7.04
N ILE A 38 -4.76 -16.28 5.95
CA ILE A 38 -4.06 -16.14 4.67
C ILE A 38 -2.86 -15.23 4.82
N GLY A 39 -2.99 -14.08 5.49
CA GLY A 39 -1.92 -13.15 5.76
C GLY A 39 -0.77 -13.79 6.57
N LYS A 40 -1.09 -14.46 7.66
CA LYS A 40 -0.10 -15.16 8.49
C LYS A 40 0.64 -16.25 7.71
N LEU A 41 -0.06 -17.01 6.88
CA LEU A 41 0.55 -18.04 6.03
C LEU A 41 1.43 -17.41 4.92
N ALA A 42 1.01 -16.28 4.34
CA ALA A 42 1.79 -15.57 3.34
C ALA A 42 3.13 -15.08 3.91
N LEU A 43 3.12 -14.53 5.12
CA LEU A 43 4.34 -14.06 5.81
C LEU A 43 5.34 -15.17 6.13
N LEU A 44 4.92 -16.45 6.17
CA LEU A 44 5.86 -17.59 6.26
C LEU A 44 6.61 -17.81 4.94
N VAL A 45 6.12 -17.28 3.83
CA VAL A 45 6.73 -17.41 2.50
C VAL A 45 7.63 -16.20 2.22
N GLU A 46 7.07 -14.98 2.33
CA GLU A 46 7.78 -13.72 2.10
C GLU A 46 7.03 -12.54 2.75
N PRO A 47 7.68 -11.39 3.00
CA PRO A 47 6.99 -10.15 3.35
C PRO A 47 5.89 -9.86 2.34
N SER A 48 4.67 -9.67 2.80
CA SER A 48 3.47 -9.61 1.94
C SER A 48 2.60 -8.40 2.27
N ASP A 49 2.09 -7.74 1.24
CA ASP A 49 1.11 -6.67 1.40
C ASP A 49 -0.25 -7.21 1.82
N GLY A 50 -1.10 -6.38 2.44
CA GLY A 50 -2.43 -6.74 2.95
C GLY A 50 -3.50 -6.97 1.86
N VAL A 51 -3.14 -7.54 0.72
CA VAL A 51 -4.03 -7.72 -0.46
C VAL A 51 -5.14 -8.76 -0.26
N MET A 52 -5.08 -9.54 0.82
CA MET A 52 -6.09 -10.54 1.15
C MET A 52 -7.32 -9.96 1.84
N PHE A 53 -7.24 -8.73 2.34
CA PHE A 53 -8.37 -8.08 3.01
C PHE A 53 -9.35 -7.49 1.99
N PRO A 54 -10.67 -7.59 2.23
CA PRO A 54 -11.69 -7.12 1.28
C PRO A 54 -11.82 -5.59 1.21
N GLY A 55 -11.22 -4.88 2.17
CA GLY A 55 -11.19 -3.42 2.26
C GLY A 55 -9.80 -2.90 2.57
N ILE A 56 -9.73 -1.72 3.16
CA ILE A 56 -8.48 -1.12 3.61
C ILE A 56 -8.13 -1.69 4.98
N ALA A 57 -6.91 -2.18 5.12
CA ALA A 57 -6.38 -2.72 6.37
C ALA A 57 -5.02 -2.10 6.72
N LEU A 58 -4.79 -1.91 8.01
CA LEU A 58 -3.45 -1.71 8.55
C LEU A 58 -2.85 -3.09 8.82
N PHE A 59 -1.78 -3.41 8.12
CA PHE A 59 -1.16 -4.73 8.15
C PHE A 59 0.35 -4.62 8.25
N ASP A 60 0.91 -5.26 9.28
CA ASP A 60 2.36 -5.41 9.37
C ASP A 60 2.83 -6.46 8.35
N HIS A 61 3.39 -5.95 7.25
CA HIS A 61 3.79 -6.75 6.10
C HIS A 61 5.01 -7.66 6.34
N ARG A 62 5.66 -7.58 7.49
CA ARG A 62 6.85 -8.39 7.84
C ARG A 62 6.54 -9.49 8.84
N GLU A 63 5.92 -9.14 9.96
CA GLU A 63 5.71 -10.05 11.09
C GLU A 63 4.23 -10.36 11.34
N GLY A 64 3.32 -9.55 10.79
CA GLY A 64 1.88 -9.70 11.04
C GLY A 64 1.49 -9.41 12.48
N SER A 65 2.31 -8.63 13.19
CA SER A 65 2.05 -8.23 14.58
C SER A 65 0.86 -7.27 14.71
N ILE A 66 0.55 -6.55 13.63
CA ILE A 66 -0.59 -5.63 13.50
C ILE A 66 -1.46 -6.11 12.36
N ILE A 67 -2.72 -6.42 12.65
CA ILE A 67 -3.75 -6.74 11.66
C ILE A 67 -5.03 -6.03 12.11
N GLU A 68 -5.41 -4.99 11.38
CA GLU A 68 -6.61 -4.20 11.67
C GLU A 68 -7.34 -3.89 10.35
N GLU A 69 -8.54 -4.43 10.17
CA GLU A 69 -9.41 -4.02 9.07
C GLU A 69 -10.05 -2.67 9.43
N ILE A 70 -9.75 -1.62 8.65
CA ILE A 70 -10.26 -0.27 8.90
C ILE A 70 -11.67 -0.13 8.31
N GLY A 71 -11.87 -0.60 7.09
CA GLY A 71 -13.17 -0.53 6.45
C GLY A 71 -13.11 -0.55 4.91
N PRO A 72 -14.26 -0.43 4.24
CA PRO A 72 -14.30 -0.35 2.78
C PRO A 72 -13.69 0.97 2.29
N SER A 73 -13.03 0.94 1.14
CA SER A 73 -12.59 2.17 0.49
C SER A 73 -13.80 3.06 0.17
N PRO A 74 -13.75 4.37 0.44
CA PRO A 74 -14.73 5.28 -0.13
C PRO A 74 -14.68 5.20 -1.66
N PRO A 75 -15.75 5.62 -2.36
CA PRO A 75 -15.75 5.65 -3.82
C PRO A 75 -14.67 6.60 -4.31
N MET A 76 -13.62 6.05 -4.89
CA MET A 76 -12.44 6.77 -5.38
C MET A 76 -11.90 6.09 -6.62
N GLU A 77 -11.34 6.87 -7.52
CA GLU A 77 -10.57 6.37 -8.66
C GLU A 77 -9.08 6.62 -8.44
N ILE A 78 -8.23 5.74 -8.95
CA ILE A 78 -6.78 5.86 -8.88
C ILE A 78 -6.20 5.81 -10.28
N VAL A 79 -5.58 6.90 -10.72
CA VAL A 79 -4.79 6.92 -11.94
C VAL A 79 -3.34 6.59 -11.59
N ALA A 80 -2.92 5.36 -11.87
CA ALA A 80 -1.56 4.89 -11.63
C ALA A 80 -0.61 5.37 -12.73
N VAL A 81 0.44 6.10 -12.35
CA VAL A 81 1.45 6.62 -13.27
C VAL A 81 2.76 5.90 -13.02
N ASP A 82 3.28 5.21 -14.04
CA ASP A 82 4.57 4.53 -14.00
C ASP A 82 5.62 5.37 -14.74
N PHE A 83 6.58 5.90 -14.00
CA PHE A 83 7.70 6.66 -14.56
C PHE A 83 8.87 5.79 -15.04
N GLY A 84 8.68 4.48 -15.06
CA GLY A 84 9.70 3.52 -15.47
C GLY A 84 10.62 3.10 -14.34
N GLY A 85 11.62 2.28 -14.70
CA GLY A 85 12.52 1.67 -13.72
C GLY A 85 11.90 0.45 -13.01
N THR A 86 12.67 -0.10 -12.10
CA THR A 86 12.28 -1.22 -11.21
C THR A 86 12.93 -1.01 -9.85
N VAL A 87 12.26 -1.41 -8.79
CA VAL A 87 12.83 -1.50 -7.46
C VAL A 87 13.01 -2.97 -7.11
N ASP A 88 14.24 -3.36 -6.76
CA ASP A 88 14.50 -4.67 -6.18
C ASP A 88 14.10 -4.63 -4.72
N THR A 89 12.93 -5.20 -4.42
CA THR A 89 12.35 -5.22 -3.07
C THR A 89 13.24 -6.00 -2.08
N LEU A 90 13.94 -7.03 -2.54
CA LEU A 90 14.82 -7.81 -1.68
C LEU A 90 16.04 -6.99 -1.26
N GLU A 91 16.65 -6.28 -2.20
CA GLU A 91 17.79 -5.39 -1.89
C GLU A 91 17.35 -4.20 -1.04
N PHE A 92 16.19 -3.59 -1.34
CA PHE A 92 15.62 -2.52 -0.53
C PHE A 92 15.40 -2.95 0.94
N ASN A 93 14.87 -4.15 1.17
CA ASN A 93 14.60 -4.66 2.51
C ASN A 93 15.86 -5.04 3.31
N LYS A 94 17.04 -5.13 2.69
CA LYS A 94 18.32 -5.38 3.38
C LYS A 94 18.93 -4.11 3.99
N ILE A 95 18.51 -2.95 3.50
CA ILE A 95 19.03 -1.66 3.98
C ILE A 95 18.38 -1.35 5.32
N ASP A 96 19.19 -0.96 6.30
CA ASP A 96 18.67 -0.45 7.57
C ASP A 96 18.21 1.01 7.41
N HIS A 97 16.89 1.21 7.51
CA HIS A 97 16.25 2.51 7.43
C HIS A 97 15.72 3.00 8.79
N ASN A 98 16.14 2.40 9.91
CA ASN A 98 15.56 2.69 11.23
C ASN A 98 15.58 4.17 11.59
N ASP A 99 16.69 4.87 11.40
CA ASP A 99 16.79 6.32 11.68
C ASP A 99 15.82 7.13 10.82
N ALA A 100 15.68 6.77 9.54
CA ALA A 100 14.75 7.42 8.64
C ALA A 100 13.30 7.16 9.07
N TRP A 101 12.95 5.92 9.44
CA TRP A 101 11.64 5.57 9.97
C TRP A 101 11.30 6.34 11.23
N HIS A 102 12.18 6.40 12.24
CA HIS A 102 11.96 7.17 13.46
C HIS A 102 11.75 8.66 13.16
N SER A 103 12.48 9.21 12.16
CA SER A 103 12.37 10.63 11.81
C SER A 103 11.01 11.03 11.21
N ILE A 104 10.22 10.07 10.71
CA ILE A 104 8.92 10.30 10.08
C ILE A 104 7.75 9.72 10.89
N GLU A 105 8.00 9.07 12.01
CA GLU A 105 6.99 8.34 12.80
C GLU A 105 5.78 9.22 13.14
N SER A 106 6.01 10.41 13.68
CA SER A 106 4.93 11.34 14.06
C SER A 106 4.09 11.78 12.84
N VAL A 107 4.74 12.04 11.71
CA VAL A 107 4.05 12.47 10.48
C VAL A 107 3.28 11.29 9.87
N THR A 108 3.85 10.10 9.93
CA THR A 108 3.19 8.87 9.45
C THR A 108 1.97 8.53 10.30
N GLN A 109 2.05 8.72 11.63
CA GLN A 109 0.89 8.55 12.50
C GLN A 109 -0.24 9.53 12.16
N GLN A 110 0.09 10.80 11.95
CA GLN A 110 -0.89 11.81 11.52
C GLN A 110 -1.54 11.43 10.18
N ALA A 111 -0.74 10.96 9.22
CA ALA A 111 -1.23 10.48 7.93
C ALA A 111 -2.20 9.30 8.09
N LEU A 112 -1.84 8.33 8.95
CA LEU A 112 -2.69 7.18 9.24
C LEU A 112 -4.02 7.59 9.87
N ASP A 113 -4.00 8.53 10.81
CA ASP A 113 -5.21 9.02 11.48
C ASP A 113 -6.17 9.68 10.47
N LEU A 114 -5.65 10.49 9.53
CA LEU A 114 -6.45 11.08 8.46
C LEU A 114 -7.04 10.02 7.52
N VAL A 115 -6.22 9.04 7.10
CA VAL A 115 -6.70 7.94 6.23
C VAL A 115 -7.77 7.13 6.96
N ARG A 116 -7.55 6.79 8.22
CA ARG A 116 -8.53 6.05 9.03
C ARG A 116 -9.84 6.82 9.15
N GLN A 117 -9.75 8.10 9.49
CA GLN A 117 -10.94 8.96 9.58
C GLN A 117 -11.67 9.02 8.23
N GLY A 118 -10.94 9.26 7.14
CA GLY A 118 -11.51 9.33 5.79
C GLY A 118 -12.22 8.05 5.36
N ILE A 119 -11.67 6.89 5.71
CA ILE A 119 -12.32 5.59 5.45
C ILE A 119 -13.59 5.43 6.28
N LEU A 120 -13.54 5.71 7.58
CA LEU A 120 -14.68 5.57 8.49
C LEU A 120 -15.84 6.55 8.16
N GLU A 121 -15.52 7.75 7.72
CA GLU A 121 -16.49 8.78 7.33
C GLU A 121 -16.91 8.69 5.85
N GLY A 122 -16.26 7.84 5.05
CA GLY A 122 -16.49 7.76 3.60
C GLY A 122 -16.05 9.04 2.87
N THR A 123 -15.00 9.71 3.34
CA THR A 123 -14.55 11.01 2.83
C THR A 123 -13.24 10.90 2.03
N PRO A 124 -13.30 10.85 0.68
CA PRO A 124 -12.13 10.72 -0.18
C PRO A 124 -11.05 11.77 0.08
N THR A 125 -11.44 13.02 0.33
CA THR A 125 -10.51 14.13 0.58
C THR A 125 -9.60 13.86 1.78
N LEU A 126 -10.10 13.30 2.88
CA LEU A 126 -9.27 12.97 4.05
C LEU A 126 -8.31 11.83 3.74
N VAL A 127 -8.77 10.82 2.98
CA VAL A 127 -7.91 9.73 2.51
C VAL A 127 -6.79 10.28 1.64
N GLY A 128 -7.11 11.16 0.68
CA GLY A 128 -6.14 11.78 -0.21
C GLY A 128 -5.12 12.65 0.51
N GLN A 129 -5.55 13.44 1.51
CA GLN A 129 -4.67 14.24 2.35
C GLN A 129 -3.69 13.37 3.13
N GLY A 130 -4.19 12.35 3.84
CA GLY A 130 -3.35 11.43 4.60
C GLY A 130 -2.37 10.67 3.68
N ALA A 131 -2.83 10.17 2.53
CA ALA A 131 -1.98 9.51 1.56
C ALA A 131 -0.87 10.42 1.03
N SER A 132 -1.18 11.71 0.75
CA SER A 132 -0.21 12.69 0.29
C SER A 132 0.86 13.01 1.35
N ILE A 133 0.45 13.16 2.61
CA ILE A 133 1.38 13.34 3.74
C ILE A 133 2.32 12.14 3.86
N SER A 134 1.77 10.93 3.80
CA SER A 134 2.56 9.68 3.83
C SER A 134 3.53 9.59 2.65
N ALA A 135 3.07 9.93 1.43
CA ALA A 135 3.90 9.94 0.24
C ALA A 135 5.09 10.89 0.35
N GLN A 136 4.87 12.09 0.91
CA GLN A 136 5.93 13.08 1.13
C GLN A 136 6.91 12.63 2.22
N ALA A 137 6.41 12.10 3.35
CA ALA A 137 7.25 11.57 4.41
C ALA A 137 8.14 10.42 3.91
N GLY A 138 7.56 9.51 3.12
CA GLY A 138 8.24 8.35 2.53
C GLY A 138 9.42 8.68 1.61
N GLN A 139 9.55 9.95 1.15
CA GLN A 139 10.71 10.36 0.34
C GLN A 139 12.05 10.22 1.08
N ARG A 140 12.03 10.20 2.40
CA ARG A 140 13.23 9.94 3.22
C ARG A 140 13.68 8.48 3.21
N ILE A 141 12.80 7.57 2.81
CA ILE A 141 13.03 6.12 2.77
C ILE A 141 13.33 5.68 1.35
N LEU A 142 12.43 6.01 0.42
CA LEU A 142 12.55 5.71 -1.00
C LEU A 142 12.10 6.91 -1.81
N GLU A 143 13.07 7.67 -2.29
CA GLU A 143 12.81 8.87 -3.08
C GLU A 143 12.14 8.53 -4.42
N LYS A 144 11.12 9.29 -4.75
CA LYS A 144 10.46 9.32 -6.05
C LYS A 144 10.61 10.72 -6.65
N PRO A 145 11.60 10.95 -7.51
CA PRO A 145 11.95 12.31 -8.00
C PRO A 145 10.80 13.02 -8.71
N GLN A 146 9.80 12.28 -9.19
CA GLN A 146 8.65 12.85 -9.90
C GLN A 146 7.52 13.30 -8.95
N LEU A 147 7.57 12.94 -7.66
CA LEU A 147 6.49 13.24 -6.72
C LEU A 147 6.15 14.73 -6.62
N PRO A 148 7.13 15.67 -6.54
CA PRO A 148 6.78 17.10 -6.49
C PRO A 148 5.94 17.55 -7.69
N ARG A 149 6.30 17.14 -8.89
CA ARG A 149 5.56 17.47 -10.12
C ARG A 149 4.16 16.86 -10.15
N VAL A 150 4.00 15.67 -9.59
CA VAL A 150 2.68 15.03 -9.49
C VAL A 150 1.81 15.74 -8.45
N LEU A 151 2.38 16.21 -7.35
CA LEU A 151 1.66 17.02 -6.35
C LEU A 151 1.17 18.34 -6.95
N ASP A 152 2.03 19.07 -7.70
CA ASP A 152 1.63 20.29 -8.40
C ASP A 152 0.50 20.03 -9.41
N PHE A 153 0.57 18.91 -10.13
CA PHE A 153 -0.48 18.49 -11.06
C PHE A 153 -1.79 18.19 -10.32
N VAL A 154 -1.76 17.42 -9.23
CA VAL A 154 -2.93 17.08 -8.40
C VAL A 154 -3.66 18.35 -7.94
N GLU A 155 -2.91 19.34 -7.45
CA GLU A 155 -3.48 20.64 -7.06
C GLU A 155 -4.13 21.36 -8.26
N SER A 156 -3.48 21.34 -9.42
CA SER A 156 -3.97 22.02 -10.63
C SER A 156 -5.27 21.46 -11.20
N VAL A 157 -5.52 20.15 -11.00
CA VAL A 157 -6.73 19.46 -11.52
C VAL A 157 -7.79 19.22 -10.45
N GLY A 158 -7.54 19.62 -9.21
CA GLY A 158 -8.47 19.43 -8.10
C GLY A 158 -8.64 17.96 -7.68
N ALA A 159 -7.62 17.11 -7.91
CA ALA A 159 -7.60 15.76 -7.40
C ALA A 159 -7.42 15.76 -5.85
N VAL A 160 -7.86 14.71 -5.17
CA VAL A 160 -7.90 14.70 -3.70
C VAL A 160 -6.55 14.38 -3.06
N GLY A 161 -5.59 13.85 -3.82
CA GLY A 161 -4.24 13.59 -3.32
C GLY A 161 -3.45 12.60 -4.15
N VAL A 162 -2.35 12.12 -3.55
CA VAL A 162 -1.48 11.10 -4.16
C VAL A 162 -1.23 9.96 -3.20
N CYS A 163 -1.03 8.76 -3.74
CA CYS A 163 -0.42 7.64 -3.01
C CYS A 163 0.81 7.15 -3.76
N VAL A 164 1.73 6.50 -3.06
CA VAL A 164 2.94 5.93 -3.66
C VAL A 164 3.09 4.48 -3.31
N ALA A 165 3.64 3.71 -4.23
CA ALA A 165 4.06 2.34 -3.93
C ALA A 165 5.17 2.35 -2.88
N HIS A 166 5.06 1.50 -1.86
CA HIS A 166 6.03 1.40 -0.75
C HIS A 166 7.43 1.02 -1.27
N SER A 167 7.51 -0.03 -2.08
CA SER A 167 8.76 -0.53 -2.67
C SER A 167 8.66 -0.64 -4.19
N GLY A 168 8.14 0.40 -4.86
CA GLY A 168 7.94 0.39 -6.31
C GLY A 168 8.08 1.76 -6.95
N THR A 169 7.78 1.84 -8.23
CA THR A 169 7.98 3.04 -9.05
C THR A 169 6.71 3.85 -9.30
N ILE A 170 5.55 3.30 -8.91
CA ILE A 170 4.25 3.91 -9.23
C ILE A 170 3.91 5.02 -8.25
N ILE A 171 3.31 6.08 -8.79
CA ILE A 171 2.60 7.13 -8.08
C ILE A 171 1.14 7.08 -8.54
N GLY A 172 0.20 6.97 -7.60
CA GLY A 172 -1.23 7.03 -7.87
C GLY A 172 -1.78 8.43 -7.61
N VAL A 173 -2.50 8.99 -8.58
CA VAL A 173 -3.31 10.20 -8.40
C VAL A 173 -4.69 9.74 -7.94
N LEU A 174 -5.15 10.30 -6.82
CA LEU A 174 -6.41 9.96 -6.20
C LEU A 174 -7.49 10.95 -6.62
N LEU A 175 -8.58 10.44 -7.16
CA LEU A 175 -9.73 11.21 -7.65
C LEU A 175 -10.97 10.85 -6.83
N ASP A 176 -11.84 11.84 -6.62
CA ASP A 176 -13.16 11.69 -6.00
C ASP A 176 -14.24 11.45 -7.07
#